data_e3902fa2f8c56d0ff75eae23e938f3c4
#
_entry.id   e3902fa2f8c56d0ff75eae23e938f3c4
#
_cell.length_a   1.000
_cell.length_b   1.000
_cell.length_c   1.000
_cell.angle_alpha   90.00
_cell.angle_beta   90.00
_cell.angle_gamma   90.00
#
_symmetry.space_group_name_H-M   'P 1'
#
loop_
_entity.id
_entity.type
_entity.pdbx_description
1 polymer ?
#
loop_
_entity_poly.entity_id
_entity_poly.type
_entity_poly.pdbx_seq_one_letter_code
_entity_poly.pdbx_strand_id
1 'polypeptide(L)'
;MVCLCSSLFFLGLYQFNNKYSQNTIQAANGILALSEEELQKSPVRFLVSGWAFYPDALLTPEEIQDESHYMRYLSIGEQTNFSSPANPSPYGCGTYQMTFFLPERKETYALEIPEVFSAYNLYLDHDLILQMGEPAQGTPLVQNRMVTFHGGKPVTLTIAVSNYDHFYGGIVYPPAFGTMLAVNTTRGIRFAFCLFSCTVTFVCALLSFYFSRRMKQKNTFLFGLICLAMCGLSSYPVLHMLAAVPVFPWYTIELFCIYLVTWLIVVLQNRICRPGFLPAAISNGVGAAFLVYAFVYGMMASHLSLGAIRFFSASVFCYKAASALYLLIIAVLAIHRGEKRSRPIFYAAAAATCAFIWDRLLPVYEPVIGGWFVEWGSFFIAAAIGYSLWRDVVEGYGNSLIFQEERKQVIRQ
;
A
#
# COMPACT_ATOMS: atom_id res chain seq x y z
N MET A 1 -13.19 18.05 -17.45
CA MET A 1 -11.74 17.89 -17.73
C MET A 1 -11.01 17.15 -16.57
N VAL A 2 -11.05 17.62 -15.31
CA VAL A 2 -10.31 16.98 -14.19
C VAL A 2 -10.67 15.51 -14.02
N CYS A 3 -11.96 15.16 -13.93
CA CYS A 3 -12.39 13.75 -13.79
C CYS A 3 -11.92 12.88 -14.96
N LEU A 4 -11.91 13.40 -16.19
CA LEU A 4 -11.41 12.68 -17.35
C LEU A 4 -9.89 12.42 -17.24
N CYS A 5 -9.10 13.47 -16.93
CA CYS A 5 -7.66 13.32 -16.75
C CYS A 5 -7.32 12.37 -15.60
N SER A 6 -8.03 12.49 -14.47
CA SER A 6 -7.85 11.57 -13.33
C SER A 6 -8.22 10.14 -13.67
N SER A 7 -9.32 9.93 -14.40
CA SER A 7 -9.72 8.59 -14.84
C SER A 7 -8.69 7.98 -15.80
N LEU A 8 -8.18 8.74 -16.75
CA LEU A 8 -7.11 8.28 -17.65
C LEU A 8 -5.83 7.94 -16.87
N PHE A 9 -5.48 8.73 -15.86
CA PHE A 9 -4.34 8.44 -14.99
C PHE A 9 -4.52 7.10 -14.24
N PHE A 10 -5.67 6.88 -13.57
CA PHE A 10 -5.91 5.65 -12.82
C PHE A 10 -6.06 4.43 -13.71
N LEU A 11 -6.68 4.55 -14.88
CA LEU A 11 -6.72 3.48 -15.89
C LEU A 11 -5.32 3.16 -16.42
N GLY A 12 -4.49 4.18 -16.64
CA GLY A 12 -3.08 4.00 -17.00
C GLY A 12 -2.30 3.26 -15.91
N LEU A 13 -2.47 3.64 -14.63
CA LEU A 13 -1.87 2.91 -13.52
C LEU A 13 -2.33 1.45 -13.48
N TYR A 14 -3.63 1.21 -13.66
CA TYR A 14 -4.17 -0.16 -13.70
C TYR A 14 -3.56 -0.99 -14.81
N GLN A 15 -3.41 -0.42 -16.00
CA GLN A 15 -2.91 -1.14 -17.17
C GLN A 15 -1.40 -1.41 -17.11
N PHE A 16 -0.61 -0.43 -16.64
CA PHE A 16 0.86 -0.46 -16.78
C PHE A 16 1.60 -0.66 -15.46
N ASN A 17 0.93 -0.48 -14.32
CA ASN A 17 1.54 -0.55 -13.00
C ASN A 17 0.82 -1.53 -12.06
N ASN A 18 0.18 -2.55 -12.61
CA ASN A 18 -0.53 -3.57 -11.85
C ASN A 18 0.13 -4.94 -12.01
N LYS A 19 0.45 -5.60 -10.91
CA LYS A 19 1.05 -6.94 -10.91
C LYS A 19 0.14 -8.00 -11.54
N TYR A 20 -1.18 -7.79 -11.51
CA TYR A 20 -2.17 -8.74 -12.03
C TYR A 20 -2.52 -8.54 -13.50
N SER A 21 -2.28 -7.37 -14.08
CA SER A 21 -2.65 -7.06 -15.48
C SER A 21 -1.54 -7.29 -16.48
N GLN A 22 -0.40 -7.85 -16.08
CA GLN A 22 0.71 -8.12 -16.98
C GLN A 22 0.37 -9.24 -17.97
N ASN A 23 0.51 -8.96 -19.27
CA ASN A 23 0.32 -9.93 -20.32
C ASN A 23 1.59 -10.82 -20.48
N THR A 24 1.85 -11.64 -19.47
CA THR A 24 2.99 -12.58 -19.44
C THR A 24 2.48 -14.00 -19.32
N ILE A 25 3.29 -14.97 -19.79
CA ILE A 25 2.99 -16.38 -19.60
C ILE A 25 2.95 -16.66 -18.09
N GLN A 26 1.86 -17.25 -17.67
CA GLN A 26 1.61 -17.69 -16.30
C GLN A 26 1.81 -19.19 -16.18
N ALA A 27 2.02 -19.66 -14.96
CA ALA A 27 2.07 -21.09 -14.68
C ALA A 27 0.71 -21.75 -14.93
N ALA A 28 0.73 -23.01 -15.32
CA ALA A 28 -0.44 -23.87 -15.45
C ALA A 28 -0.17 -25.20 -14.77
N ASN A 29 -1.14 -25.66 -13.95
CA ASN A 29 -1.04 -26.94 -13.26
C ASN A 29 0.27 -27.13 -12.46
N GLY A 30 0.69 -26.13 -11.74
CA GLY A 30 1.91 -26.16 -10.93
C GLY A 30 3.21 -26.03 -11.74
N ILE A 31 3.16 -25.74 -13.06
CA ILE A 31 4.33 -25.70 -13.93
C ILE A 31 4.44 -24.36 -14.63
N LEU A 32 5.62 -23.76 -14.56
CA LEU A 32 6.02 -22.59 -15.34
C LEU A 32 7.18 -22.96 -16.26
N ALA A 33 6.90 -23.07 -17.56
CA ALA A 33 7.93 -23.30 -18.57
C ALA A 33 8.16 -22.03 -19.39
N LEU A 34 9.41 -21.58 -19.50
CA LEU A 34 9.79 -20.36 -20.21
C LEU A 34 10.95 -20.61 -21.16
N SER A 35 10.82 -20.04 -22.35
CA SER A 35 11.86 -19.96 -23.34
C SER A 35 12.76 -18.72 -23.14
N GLU A 36 13.92 -18.72 -23.79
CA GLU A 36 14.83 -17.58 -23.81
C GLU A 36 14.17 -16.31 -24.40
N GLU A 37 13.36 -16.48 -25.45
CA GLU A 37 12.64 -15.37 -26.10
C GLU A 37 11.62 -14.73 -25.15
N GLU A 38 10.90 -15.54 -24.39
CA GLU A 38 9.91 -15.07 -23.41
C GLU A 38 10.53 -14.32 -22.23
N LEU A 39 11.72 -14.73 -21.81
CA LEU A 39 12.49 -14.05 -20.79
C LEU A 39 13.07 -12.71 -21.29
N GLN A 40 13.47 -12.64 -22.56
CA GLN A 40 13.91 -11.37 -23.15
C GLN A 40 12.75 -10.38 -23.34
N LYS A 41 11.60 -10.87 -23.79
CA LYS A 41 10.40 -10.04 -23.98
C LYS A 41 9.82 -9.52 -22.65
N SER A 42 9.86 -10.34 -21.62
CA SER A 42 9.33 -10.02 -20.28
C SER A 42 10.31 -10.48 -19.21
N PRO A 43 11.35 -9.66 -18.91
CA PRO A 43 12.42 -10.04 -18.01
C PRO A 43 12.02 -10.13 -16.53
N VAL A 44 10.88 -9.52 -16.15
CA VAL A 44 10.22 -9.67 -14.85
C VAL A 44 8.76 -10.03 -15.08
N ARG A 45 8.24 -10.94 -14.29
CA ARG A 45 6.84 -11.34 -14.25
C ARG A 45 6.38 -11.58 -12.83
N PHE A 46 5.09 -11.47 -12.60
CA PHE A 46 4.50 -11.78 -11.30
C PHE A 46 3.78 -13.13 -11.38
N LEU A 47 4.07 -14.00 -10.43
CA LEU A 47 3.57 -15.38 -10.38
C LEU A 47 2.17 -15.36 -9.77
N VAL A 48 1.17 -15.04 -10.57
CA VAL A 48 -0.22 -14.92 -10.13
C VAL A 48 -0.91 -16.28 -10.12
N SER A 49 -0.94 -16.97 -11.26
CA SER A 49 -1.80 -18.15 -11.48
C SER A 49 -1.02 -19.46 -11.49
N GLY A 50 -1.77 -20.56 -11.36
CA GLY A 50 -1.26 -21.91 -11.60
C GLY A 50 -0.49 -22.54 -10.44
N TRP A 51 -0.58 -22.01 -9.23
CA TRP A 51 0.04 -22.61 -8.06
C TRP A 51 -0.68 -23.90 -7.67
N ALA A 52 0.06 -25.00 -7.52
CA ALA A 52 -0.43 -26.16 -6.80
C ALA A 52 -0.51 -25.79 -5.31
N PHE A 53 -1.61 -26.10 -4.66
CA PHE A 53 -1.86 -25.76 -3.27
C PHE A 53 -2.43 -26.94 -2.49
N TYR A 54 -1.80 -27.24 -1.38
CA TYR A 54 -2.15 -28.30 -0.43
C TYR A 54 -2.75 -27.64 0.82
N PRO A 55 -4.08 -27.62 0.97
CA PRO A 55 -4.74 -26.98 2.11
C PRO A 55 -4.52 -27.79 3.39
N ASP A 56 -4.56 -27.10 4.53
CA ASP A 56 -4.51 -27.66 5.88
C ASP A 56 -3.26 -28.50 6.20
N ALA A 57 -2.17 -28.34 5.40
CA ALA A 57 -0.94 -29.11 5.56
C ALA A 57 0.31 -28.23 5.39
N LEU A 58 1.27 -28.38 6.32
CA LEU A 58 2.63 -27.84 6.23
C LEU A 58 3.54 -28.97 5.76
N LEU A 59 3.74 -29.06 4.44
CA LEU A 59 4.46 -30.18 3.82
C LEU A 59 5.86 -29.76 3.42
N THR A 60 6.81 -30.68 3.66
CA THR A 60 8.13 -30.65 3.02
C THR A 60 8.06 -31.23 1.60
N PRO A 61 9.07 -30.97 0.74
CA PRO A 61 9.10 -31.56 -0.60
C PRO A 61 9.04 -33.08 -0.61
N GLU A 62 9.65 -33.76 0.39
CA GLU A 62 9.64 -35.21 0.53
C GLU A 62 8.22 -35.73 0.84
N GLU A 63 7.54 -35.12 1.80
CA GLU A 63 6.17 -35.51 2.18
C GLU A 63 5.18 -35.34 1.01
N ILE A 64 5.37 -34.35 0.15
CA ILE A 64 4.55 -34.19 -1.07
C ILE A 64 4.76 -35.35 -2.06
N GLN A 65 5.97 -35.92 -2.13
CA GLN A 65 6.28 -37.04 -3.04
C GLN A 65 5.81 -38.41 -2.49
N ASP A 66 5.89 -38.58 -1.17
CA ASP A 66 5.69 -39.86 -0.52
C ASP A 66 4.21 -40.20 -0.24
N GLU A 67 3.37 -39.15 -0.08
CA GLU A 67 1.98 -39.32 0.33
C GLU A 67 1.00 -38.67 -0.66
N SER A 68 -0.18 -39.28 -0.79
CA SER A 68 -1.28 -38.75 -1.59
C SER A 68 -2.03 -37.66 -0.79
N HIS A 69 -1.68 -36.40 -1.01
CA HIS A 69 -2.36 -35.25 -0.40
C HIS A 69 -3.45 -34.69 -1.33
N TYR A 70 -4.52 -34.16 -0.73
CA TYR A 70 -5.49 -33.38 -1.49
C TYR A 70 -4.84 -32.09 -1.97
N MET A 71 -4.91 -31.84 -3.28
CA MET A 71 -4.31 -30.68 -3.93
C MET A 71 -5.33 -30.00 -4.85
N ARG A 72 -5.25 -28.71 -4.95
CA ARG A 72 -5.99 -27.87 -5.92
C ARG A 72 -5.07 -26.85 -6.55
N TYR A 73 -5.48 -26.29 -7.68
CA TYR A 73 -4.79 -25.14 -8.28
C TYR A 73 -5.47 -23.83 -7.86
N LEU A 74 -4.67 -22.78 -7.62
CA LEU A 74 -5.17 -21.48 -7.23
C LEU A 74 -4.37 -20.34 -7.88
N SER A 75 -4.95 -19.14 -7.84
CA SER A 75 -4.28 -17.88 -8.17
C SER A 75 -4.07 -17.04 -6.91
N ILE A 76 -2.90 -16.42 -6.79
CA ILE A 76 -2.59 -15.48 -5.72
C ILE A 76 -3.47 -14.24 -5.86
N GLY A 77 -4.05 -13.76 -4.77
CA GLY A 77 -4.94 -12.59 -4.73
C GLY A 77 -6.42 -12.91 -4.92
N GLU A 78 -6.80 -14.04 -5.53
CA GLU A 78 -8.19 -14.44 -5.68
C GLU A 78 -8.73 -15.17 -4.43
N GLN A 79 -7.87 -15.95 -3.78
CA GLN A 79 -8.22 -16.72 -2.58
C GLN A 79 -7.10 -16.60 -1.54
N THR A 80 -7.34 -15.80 -0.53
CA THR A 80 -6.41 -15.59 0.60
C THR A 80 -6.65 -16.56 1.76
N ASN A 81 -7.31 -17.71 1.51
CA ASN A 81 -7.76 -18.61 2.54
C ASN A 81 -7.05 -19.96 2.45
N PHE A 82 -6.61 -20.47 3.59
CA PHE A 82 -5.98 -21.81 3.69
C PHE A 82 -6.97 -22.94 3.54
N SER A 83 -8.22 -22.74 3.96
CA SER A 83 -9.26 -23.75 3.96
C SER A 83 -10.00 -23.88 2.63
N SER A 84 -10.85 -24.88 2.55
CA SER A 84 -11.74 -25.13 1.42
C SER A 84 -12.59 -23.90 1.08
N PRO A 85 -12.97 -23.66 -0.20
CA PRO A 85 -13.90 -22.60 -0.57
C PRO A 85 -15.23 -22.63 0.18
N ALA A 86 -15.64 -23.79 0.66
CA ALA A 86 -16.87 -23.96 1.46
C ALA A 86 -16.75 -23.39 2.88
N ASN A 87 -15.53 -23.29 3.42
CA ASN A 87 -15.27 -22.76 4.77
C ASN A 87 -14.01 -21.87 4.75
N PRO A 88 -14.08 -20.67 4.17
CA PRO A 88 -12.93 -19.80 4.03
C PRO A 88 -12.46 -19.23 5.37
N SER A 89 -11.18 -19.42 5.68
CA SER A 89 -10.54 -18.88 6.88
C SER A 89 -9.17 -18.31 6.55
N PRO A 90 -8.79 -17.12 7.05
CA PRO A 90 -7.43 -16.61 6.94
C PRO A 90 -6.47 -17.31 7.88
N TYR A 91 -6.99 -18.08 8.84
CA TYR A 91 -6.22 -18.82 9.85
C TYR A 91 -6.10 -20.29 9.44
N GLY A 92 -4.93 -20.86 9.66
CA GLY A 92 -4.60 -22.23 9.34
C GLY A 92 -3.22 -22.35 8.68
N CYS A 93 -3.05 -23.40 7.88
CA CYS A 93 -1.81 -23.62 7.14
C CYS A 93 -2.10 -24.15 5.73
N GLY A 94 -1.07 -24.15 4.89
CA GLY A 94 -1.13 -24.71 3.55
C GLY A 94 0.22 -24.62 2.86
N THR A 95 0.42 -25.46 1.87
CA THR A 95 1.67 -25.51 1.11
C THR A 95 1.42 -25.18 -0.35
N TYR A 96 2.19 -24.21 -0.86
CA TYR A 96 2.20 -23.79 -2.25
C TYR A 96 3.37 -24.43 -2.98
N GLN A 97 3.15 -24.91 -4.21
CA GLN A 97 4.21 -25.50 -5.01
C GLN A 97 4.15 -25.04 -6.46
N MET A 98 5.33 -24.86 -7.08
CA MET A 98 5.48 -24.55 -8.50
C MET A 98 6.81 -25.06 -9.01
N THR A 99 6.79 -25.76 -10.17
CA THR A 99 8.00 -26.25 -10.83
C THR A 99 8.35 -25.37 -12.02
N PHE A 100 9.60 -24.94 -12.06
CA PHE A 100 10.15 -24.11 -13.13
C PHE A 100 10.94 -24.94 -14.14
N PHE A 101 10.63 -24.78 -15.43
CA PHE A 101 11.40 -25.27 -16.56
C PHE A 101 11.99 -24.04 -17.26
N LEU A 102 13.30 -23.80 -17.04
CA LEU A 102 13.99 -22.60 -17.48
C LEU A 102 15.20 -22.95 -18.31
N PRO A 103 15.55 -22.13 -19.34
CA PRO A 103 16.78 -22.33 -20.11
C PRO A 103 18.01 -22.19 -19.22
N GLU A 104 19.08 -22.89 -19.59
CA GLU A 104 20.37 -22.73 -18.96
C GLU A 104 20.96 -21.38 -19.35
N ARG A 105 21.34 -20.57 -18.37
CA ARG A 105 21.98 -19.27 -18.55
C ARG A 105 23.17 -19.13 -17.62
N LYS A 106 24.13 -18.29 -18.02
CA LYS A 106 25.24 -17.86 -17.15
C LYS A 106 24.74 -17.02 -15.98
N GLU A 107 23.66 -16.25 -16.20
CA GLU A 107 23.03 -15.42 -15.19
C GLU A 107 22.09 -16.24 -14.32
N THR A 108 22.00 -15.87 -13.04
CA THR A 108 21.05 -16.45 -12.10
C THR A 108 19.66 -15.90 -12.32
N TYR A 109 18.65 -16.72 -12.04
CA TYR A 109 17.27 -16.29 -11.86
C TYR A 109 17.06 -15.81 -10.43
N ALA A 110 16.11 -14.89 -10.27
CA ALA A 110 15.72 -14.41 -8.97
C ALA A 110 14.21 -14.51 -8.78
N LEU A 111 13.83 -14.88 -7.56
CA LEU A 111 12.47 -14.87 -7.05
C LEU A 111 12.41 -13.90 -5.87
N GLU A 112 11.62 -12.83 -5.99
CA GLU A 112 11.33 -11.94 -4.88
C GLU A 112 10.02 -12.37 -4.21
N ILE A 113 10.11 -12.76 -2.95
CA ILE A 113 8.96 -13.03 -2.10
C ILE A 113 8.55 -11.71 -1.48
N PRO A 114 7.32 -11.21 -1.74
CA PRO A 114 6.82 -9.96 -1.18
C PRO A 114 6.59 -10.06 0.33
N GLU A 115 5.94 -9.05 0.90
CA GLU A 115 5.47 -9.10 2.29
C GLU A 115 4.46 -10.24 2.47
N VAL A 116 4.83 -11.28 3.19
CA VAL A 116 3.96 -12.38 3.61
C VAL A 116 3.67 -12.22 5.09
N PHE A 117 2.40 -11.97 5.44
CA PHE A 117 1.94 -11.77 6.82
C PHE A 117 1.72 -13.08 7.57
N SER A 118 2.34 -14.14 7.12
CA SER A 118 2.27 -15.49 7.64
C SER A 118 3.69 -16.02 7.86
N ALA A 119 3.87 -16.94 8.79
CA ALA A 119 5.15 -17.62 8.93
C ALA A 119 5.31 -18.66 7.81
N TYR A 120 6.51 -18.82 7.26
CA TYR A 120 6.72 -19.75 6.17
C TYR A 120 8.13 -20.35 6.11
N ASN A 121 8.20 -21.58 5.56
CA ASN A 121 9.41 -22.21 5.08
C ASN A 121 9.40 -22.23 3.56
N LEU A 122 10.52 -21.86 2.94
CA LEU A 122 10.69 -21.91 1.50
C LEU A 122 11.79 -22.89 1.15
N TYR A 123 11.45 -23.86 0.31
CA TYR A 123 12.35 -24.86 -0.21
C TYR A 123 12.57 -24.66 -1.71
N LEU A 124 13.80 -24.91 -2.18
CA LEU A 124 14.11 -25.11 -3.59
C LEU A 124 14.58 -26.56 -3.75
N ASP A 125 13.86 -27.31 -4.55
CA ASP A 125 13.94 -28.77 -4.62
C ASP A 125 13.74 -29.38 -3.22
N HIS A 126 14.79 -29.92 -2.60
CA HIS A 126 14.72 -30.50 -1.23
C HIS A 126 15.35 -29.59 -0.17
N ASP A 127 16.04 -28.51 -0.58
CA ASP A 127 16.80 -27.68 0.34
C ASP A 127 15.94 -26.57 0.94
N LEU A 128 15.95 -26.47 2.28
CA LEU A 128 15.36 -25.32 2.99
C LEU A 128 16.26 -24.09 2.78
N ILE A 129 15.80 -23.15 1.96
CA ILE A 129 16.58 -21.93 1.62
C ILE A 129 16.26 -20.78 2.56
N LEU A 130 15.00 -20.67 3.01
CA LEU A 130 14.55 -19.56 3.81
C LEU A 130 13.46 -19.97 4.78
N GLN A 131 13.60 -19.54 6.03
CA GLN A 131 12.56 -19.60 7.04
C GLN A 131 12.25 -18.20 7.53
N MET A 132 10.96 -17.84 7.56
CA MET A 132 10.48 -16.56 8.06
C MET A 132 9.44 -16.78 9.16
N GLY A 133 9.77 -16.27 10.35
CA GLY A 133 8.99 -16.56 11.56
C GLY A 133 9.11 -18.00 12.01
N GLU A 134 8.11 -18.48 12.72
CA GLU A 134 8.02 -19.85 13.26
C GLU A 134 6.79 -20.57 12.68
N PRO A 135 6.90 -21.27 11.54
CA PRO A 135 5.74 -21.89 10.88
C PRO A 135 5.01 -22.91 11.76
N ALA A 136 5.72 -23.66 12.61
CA ALA A 136 5.10 -24.61 13.54
C ALA A 136 4.17 -23.95 14.57
N GLN A 137 4.44 -22.69 14.94
CA GLN A 137 3.66 -21.89 15.88
C GLN A 137 2.74 -20.88 15.18
N GLY A 138 2.96 -20.64 13.88
CA GLY A 138 2.25 -19.64 13.10
C GLY A 138 2.60 -18.21 13.45
N THR A 139 3.78 -17.94 14.06
CA THR A 139 4.23 -16.61 14.45
C THR A 139 4.98 -15.95 13.30
N PRO A 140 4.39 -14.93 12.63
CA PRO A 140 4.97 -14.36 11.42
C PRO A 140 6.07 -13.35 11.70
N LEU A 141 7.07 -13.33 10.81
CA LEU A 141 7.98 -12.20 10.60
C LEU A 141 7.84 -11.74 9.15
N VAL A 142 7.65 -10.44 8.95
CA VAL A 142 7.42 -9.86 7.63
C VAL A 142 8.69 -9.22 7.11
N GLN A 143 9.14 -9.66 5.95
CA GLN A 143 10.24 -9.06 5.21
C GLN A 143 10.11 -9.41 3.73
N ASN A 144 10.42 -8.45 2.87
CA ASN A 144 10.60 -8.72 1.45
C ASN A 144 11.95 -9.42 1.21
N ARG A 145 11.92 -10.67 0.75
CA ARG A 145 13.09 -11.52 0.58
C ARG A 145 13.31 -11.88 -0.89
N MET A 146 14.55 -12.09 -1.24
CA MET A 146 14.92 -12.55 -2.57
C MET A 146 15.77 -13.82 -2.45
N VAL A 147 15.42 -14.83 -3.25
CA VAL A 147 16.17 -16.06 -3.44
C VAL A 147 16.62 -16.17 -4.88
N THR A 148 17.77 -16.81 -5.13
CA THR A 148 18.35 -16.95 -6.45
C THR A 148 18.69 -18.40 -6.75
N PHE A 149 18.55 -18.82 -8.00
CA PHE A 149 18.84 -20.17 -8.46
C PHE A 149 19.23 -20.19 -9.94
N HIS A 150 19.74 -21.34 -10.41
CA HIS A 150 20.14 -21.54 -11.80
C HIS A 150 19.10 -22.35 -12.57
N GLY A 151 18.96 -22.08 -13.87
CA GLY A 151 18.15 -22.87 -14.79
C GLY A 151 18.94 -24.06 -15.40
N GLY A 152 18.41 -24.62 -16.48
CA GLY A 152 18.99 -25.75 -17.20
C GLY A 152 18.46 -27.12 -16.77
N LYS A 153 17.90 -27.21 -15.55
CA LYS A 153 17.17 -28.37 -15.04
C LYS A 153 15.89 -27.91 -14.34
N PRO A 154 14.88 -28.76 -14.21
CA PRO A 154 13.69 -28.41 -13.42
C PRO A 154 14.06 -28.03 -12.00
N VAL A 155 13.44 -26.96 -11.49
CA VAL A 155 13.59 -26.50 -10.10
C VAL A 155 12.21 -26.38 -9.50
N THR A 156 11.99 -27.04 -8.38
CA THR A 156 10.70 -27.03 -7.67
C THR A 156 10.77 -26.10 -6.48
N LEU A 157 9.91 -25.10 -6.47
CA LEU A 157 9.68 -24.19 -5.36
C LEU A 157 8.54 -24.73 -4.50
N THR A 158 8.78 -24.91 -3.21
CA THR A 158 7.76 -25.29 -2.22
C THR A 158 7.75 -24.26 -1.11
N ILE A 159 6.57 -23.71 -0.77
CA ILE A 159 6.40 -22.72 0.29
C ILE A 159 5.33 -23.22 1.24
N ALA A 160 5.74 -23.72 2.41
CA ALA A 160 4.85 -24.16 3.48
C ALA A 160 4.55 -22.98 4.40
N VAL A 161 3.29 -22.59 4.51
CA VAL A 161 2.85 -21.33 5.14
C VAL A 161 1.85 -21.61 6.25
N SER A 162 1.98 -20.94 7.38
CA SER A 162 1.02 -20.99 8.49
C SER A 162 0.70 -19.61 9.03
N ASN A 163 -0.54 -19.42 9.44
CA ASN A 163 -1.03 -18.16 10.00
C ASN A 163 -2.12 -18.40 11.04
N TYR A 164 -1.88 -17.90 12.25
CA TYR A 164 -2.86 -17.92 13.33
C TYR A 164 -3.03 -16.53 13.96
N ASP A 165 -2.23 -15.55 13.54
CA ASP A 165 -2.14 -14.23 14.15
C ASP A 165 -2.76 -13.10 13.32
N HIS A 166 -2.85 -13.24 11.99
CA HIS A 166 -3.25 -12.11 11.13
C HIS A 166 -4.33 -12.51 10.13
N PHE A 167 -5.19 -11.56 9.76
CA PHE A 167 -6.26 -11.82 8.79
C PHE A 167 -5.82 -11.86 7.32
N TYR A 168 -4.56 -11.51 7.01
CA TYR A 168 -3.94 -11.77 5.71
C TYR A 168 -3.19 -13.10 5.75
N GLY A 169 -3.94 -14.22 5.61
CA GLY A 169 -3.38 -15.57 5.62
C GLY A 169 -2.86 -15.99 4.25
N GLY A 170 -1.72 -16.68 4.24
CA GLY A 170 -1.10 -17.20 3.02
C GLY A 170 -0.27 -16.16 2.26
N ILE A 171 0.02 -16.48 1.00
CA ILE A 171 0.71 -15.58 0.08
C ILE A 171 -0.35 -14.68 -0.56
N VAL A 172 -0.45 -13.44 -0.08
CA VAL A 172 -1.48 -12.47 -0.51
C VAL A 172 -1.05 -11.74 -1.80
N TYR A 173 0.24 -11.46 -1.92
CA TYR A 173 0.81 -10.70 -3.03
C TYR A 173 1.63 -11.62 -3.93
N PRO A 174 1.52 -11.52 -5.28
CA PRO A 174 2.23 -12.40 -6.18
C PRO A 174 3.75 -12.15 -6.13
N PRO A 175 4.56 -13.23 -5.97
CA PRO A 175 6.01 -13.15 -6.07
C PRO A 175 6.47 -12.65 -7.44
N ALA A 176 7.55 -11.85 -7.46
CA ALA A 176 8.17 -11.42 -8.70
C ALA A 176 9.28 -12.40 -9.11
N PHE A 177 9.27 -12.85 -10.36
CA PHE A 177 10.25 -13.78 -10.91
C PHE A 177 10.86 -13.25 -12.20
N GLY A 178 12.13 -13.54 -12.43
CA GLY A 178 12.84 -13.19 -13.67
C GLY A 178 14.34 -13.30 -13.58
N THR A 179 15.06 -12.60 -14.47
CA THR A 179 16.53 -12.50 -14.34
C THR A 179 16.90 -11.69 -13.09
N MET A 180 17.99 -12.04 -12.43
CA MET A 180 18.46 -11.36 -11.22
C MET A 180 18.57 -9.84 -11.40
N LEU A 181 19.13 -9.41 -12.55
CA LEU A 181 19.26 -7.99 -12.86
C LEU A 181 17.90 -7.28 -12.94
N ALA A 182 16.93 -7.87 -13.64
CA ALA A 182 15.64 -7.25 -13.84
C ALA A 182 14.80 -7.20 -12.55
N VAL A 183 14.79 -8.28 -11.76
CA VAL A 183 14.09 -8.30 -10.45
C VAL A 183 14.72 -7.31 -9.49
N ASN A 184 16.06 -7.25 -9.40
CA ASN A 184 16.78 -6.28 -8.56
C ASN A 184 16.52 -4.84 -9.00
N THR A 185 16.47 -4.58 -10.31
CA THR A 185 16.15 -3.24 -10.83
C THR A 185 14.75 -2.81 -10.42
N THR A 186 13.75 -3.68 -10.61
CA THR A 186 12.36 -3.38 -10.22
C THR A 186 12.24 -3.14 -8.71
N ARG A 187 12.87 -3.99 -7.89
CA ARG A 187 12.94 -3.85 -6.43
C ARG A 187 13.64 -2.54 -6.03
N GLY A 188 14.77 -2.21 -6.68
CA GLY A 188 15.52 -0.99 -6.44
C GLY A 188 14.75 0.28 -6.78
N ILE A 189 14.02 0.30 -7.89
CA ILE A 189 13.14 1.42 -8.27
C ILE A 189 12.02 1.59 -7.23
N ARG A 190 11.36 0.50 -6.80
CA ARG A 190 10.34 0.54 -5.75
C ARG A 190 10.89 1.08 -4.42
N PHE A 191 12.06 0.59 -4.00
CA PHE A 191 12.74 1.08 -2.80
C PHE A 191 13.07 2.57 -2.89
N ALA A 192 13.66 3.01 -4.00
CA ALA A 192 14.01 4.41 -4.23
C ALA A 192 12.76 5.31 -4.23
N PHE A 193 11.66 4.87 -4.83
CA PHE A 193 10.39 5.59 -4.81
C PHE A 193 9.83 5.78 -3.39
N CYS A 194 9.80 4.70 -2.58
CA CYS A 194 9.34 4.76 -1.19
C CYS A 194 10.24 5.65 -0.34
N LEU A 195 11.57 5.52 -0.48
CA LEU A 195 12.55 6.34 0.24
C LEU A 195 12.44 7.82 -0.14
N PHE A 196 12.26 8.13 -1.42
CA PHE A 196 12.02 9.49 -1.90
C PHE A 196 10.72 10.07 -1.30
N SER A 197 9.63 9.29 -1.31
CA SER A 197 8.36 9.69 -0.70
C SER A 197 8.50 9.99 0.81
N CYS A 198 9.21 9.11 1.56
CA CYS A 198 9.54 9.34 2.96
C CYS A 198 10.31 10.64 3.15
N THR A 199 11.37 10.84 2.38
CA THR A 199 12.25 12.01 2.52
C THR A 199 11.50 13.30 2.24
N VAL A 200 10.74 13.36 1.15
CA VAL A 200 9.95 14.55 0.76
C VAL A 200 8.90 14.86 1.82
N THR A 201 8.12 13.86 2.26
CA THR A 201 7.06 14.09 3.26
C THR A 201 7.65 14.47 4.61
N PHE A 202 8.78 13.90 5.02
CA PHE A 202 9.48 14.26 6.25
C PHE A 202 10.00 15.71 6.21
N VAL A 203 10.67 16.12 5.11
CA VAL A 203 11.15 17.50 4.93
C VAL A 203 9.97 18.47 4.93
N CYS A 204 8.87 18.16 4.22
CA CYS A 204 7.66 18.97 4.25
C CYS A 204 7.06 19.11 5.66
N ALA A 205 7.10 18.04 6.47
CA ALA A 205 6.66 18.10 7.88
C ALA A 205 7.53 19.06 8.70
N LEU A 206 8.85 18.95 8.60
CA LEU A 206 9.80 19.82 9.33
C LEU A 206 9.61 21.29 8.95
N LEU A 207 9.53 21.58 7.64
CA LEU A 207 9.29 22.95 7.15
C LEU A 207 7.94 23.48 7.66
N SER A 208 6.90 22.66 7.62
CA SER A 208 5.56 23.04 8.09
C SER A 208 5.56 23.36 9.59
N PHE A 209 6.25 22.58 10.43
CA PHE A 209 6.38 22.87 11.86
C PHE A 209 7.19 24.13 12.12
N TYR A 210 8.28 24.36 11.37
CA TYR A 210 9.08 25.58 11.47
C TYR A 210 8.24 26.82 11.14
N PHE A 211 7.56 26.85 9.97
CA PHE A 211 6.75 27.99 9.55
C PHE A 211 5.52 28.17 10.44
N SER A 212 4.90 27.09 10.90
CA SER A 212 3.78 27.17 11.83
C SER A 212 4.15 27.89 13.13
N ARG A 213 5.32 27.59 13.70
CA ARG A 213 5.81 28.27 14.91
C ARG A 213 6.13 29.76 14.63
N ARG A 214 6.83 30.03 13.51
CA ARG A 214 7.26 31.39 13.15
C ARG A 214 6.09 32.32 12.86
N MET A 215 5.07 31.81 12.16
CA MET A 215 3.91 32.58 11.71
C MET A 215 2.66 32.39 12.56
N LYS A 216 2.74 31.56 13.62
CA LYS A 216 1.63 31.21 14.52
C LYS A 216 0.40 30.66 13.78
N GLN A 217 0.63 29.91 12.69
CA GLN A 217 -0.43 29.37 11.81
C GLN A 217 -0.77 27.92 12.18
N LYS A 218 -1.94 27.70 12.80
CA LYS A 218 -2.41 26.38 13.20
C LYS A 218 -2.66 25.43 12.01
N ASN A 219 -3.06 25.96 10.86
CA ASN A 219 -3.32 25.13 9.67
C ASN A 219 -2.02 24.53 9.12
N THR A 220 -0.94 25.28 9.10
CA THR A 220 0.39 24.81 8.70
C THR A 220 0.91 23.73 9.66
N PHE A 221 0.61 23.82 10.96
CA PHE A 221 0.92 22.76 11.91
C PHE A 221 0.19 21.46 11.61
N LEU A 222 -1.13 21.53 11.35
CA LEU A 222 -1.92 20.34 10.98
C LEU A 222 -1.42 19.72 9.68
N PHE A 223 -1.01 20.52 8.70
CA PHE A 223 -0.41 20.02 7.48
C PHE A 223 0.92 19.30 7.74
N GLY A 224 1.73 19.80 8.66
CA GLY A 224 2.94 19.10 9.13
C GLY A 224 2.63 17.72 9.72
N LEU A 225 1.53 17.58 10.47
CA LEU A 225 1.08 16.27 10.96
C LEU A 225 0.61 15.33 9.84
N ILE A 226 -0.06 15.85 8.81
CA ILE A 226 -0.41 15.06 7.61
C ILE A 226 0.86 14.53 6.95
N CYS A 227 1.84 15.40 6.71
CA CYS A 227 3.10 15.01 6.09
C CYS A 227 3.87 13.98 6.93
N LEU A 228 3.87 14.12 8.27
CA LEU A 228 4.50 13.15 9.17
C LEU A 228 3.80 11.79 9.13
N ALA A 229 2.47 11.76 9.11
CA ALA A 229 1.70 10.52 8.98
C ALA A 229 1.90 9.86 7.60
N MET A 230 1.99 10.65 6.52
CA MET A 230 2.34 10.14 5.18
C MET A 230 3.78 9.59 5.12
N CYS A 231 4.72 10.20 5.84
CA CYS A 231 6.06 9.66 6.01
C CYS A 231 6.01 8.29 6.70
N GLY A 232 5.20 8.14 7.75
CA GLY A 232 4.96 6.85 8.43
C GLY A 232 4.46 5.78 7.47
N LEU A 233 3.48 6.10 6.62
CA LEU A 233 2.97 5.18 5.59
C LEU A 233 4.06 4.77 4.59
N SER A 234 4.78 5.73 4.03
CA SER A 234 5.83 5.44 3.05
C SER A 234 7.03 4.71 3.65
N SER A 235 7.24 4.80 4.98
CA SER A 235 8.33 4.11 5.68
C SER A 235 8.07 2.62 5.89
N TYR A 236 6.81 2.19 5.90
CA TYR A 236 6.44 0.80 6.15
C TYR A 236 7.01 -0.19 5.10
N PRO A 237 6.84 0.02 3.78
CA PRO A 237 7.52 -0.82 2.78
C PRO A 237 9.05 -0.74 2.84
N VAL A 238 9.61 0.42 3.18
CA VAL A 238 11.07 0.57 3.35
C VAL A 238 11.58 -0.30 4.49
N LEU A 239 10.87 -0.32 5.62
CA LEU A 239 11.19 -1.14 6.77
C LEU A 239 11.21 -2.64 6.40
N HIS A 240 10.20 -3.12 5.69
CA HIS A 240 10.11 -4.52 5.25
C HIS A 240 11.17 -4.92 4.23
N MET A 241 11.71 -3.98 3.48
CA MET A 241 12.85 -4.24 2.59
C MET A 241 14.18 -4.35 3.33
N LEU A 242 14.30 -3.72 4.51
CA LEU A 242 15.56 -3.64 5.26
C LEU A 242 15.63 -4.65 6.41
N ALA A 243 14.50 -4.94 7.07
CA ALA A 243 14.49 -5.76 8.28
C ALA A 243 13.28 -6.71 8.33
N ALA A 244 13.47 -7.86 8.97
CA ALA A 244 12.38 -8.73 9.36
C ALA A 244 11.74 -8.19 10.64
N VAL A 245 10.44 -7.89 10.58
CA VAL A 245 9.71 -7.31 11.70
C VAL A 245 8.42 -8.12 11.98
N PRO A 246 7.98 -8.21 13.23
CA PRO A 246 6.71 -8.83 13.55
C PRO A 246 5.55 -7.99 12.96
N VAL A 247 4.41 -8.63 12.72
CA VAL A 247 3.23 -7.92 12.23
C VAL A 247 2.79 -6.86 13.24
N PHE A 248 2.68 -7.23 14.50
CA PHE A 248 2.39 -6.29 15.60
C PHE A 248 3.72 -5.77 16.20
N PRO A 249 3.87 -4.44 16.47
CA PRO A 249 2.86 -3.37 16.35
C PRO A 249 2.87 -2.64 14.99
N TRP A 250 3.71 -3.05 14.04
CA TRP A 250 3.98 -2.28 12.82
C TRP A 250 2.75 -2.12 11.93
N TYR A 251 1.95 -3.16 11.76
CA TYR A 251 0.69 -3.08 11.03
C TYR A 251 -0.32 -2.11 11.69
N THR A 252 -0.37 -2.08 13.02
CA THR A 252 -1.22 -1.14 13.77
C THR A 252 -0.80 0.31 13.53
N ILE A 253 0.51 0.56 13.46
CA ILE A 253 1.07 1.90 13.19
C ILE A 253 0.71 2.33 11.76
N GLU A 254 0.86 1.44 10.78
CA GLU A 254 0.46 1.71 9.40
C GLU A 254 -1.03 2.05 9.29
N LEU A 255 -1.88 1.20 9.86
CA LEU A 255 -3.32 1.40 9.87
C LEU A 255 -3.72 2.72 10.54
N PHE A 256 -3.10 3.05 11.66
CA PHE A 256 -3.28 4.33 12.34
C PHE A 256 -2.89 5.51 11.44
N CYS A 257 -1.74 5.45 10.78
CA CYS A 257 -1.27 6.51 9.88
C CYS A 257 -2.24 6.74 8.70
N ILE A 258 -2.79 5.68 8.09
CA ILE A 258 -3.78 5.77 7.00
C ILE A 258 -4.99 6.61 7.42
N TYR A 259 -5.59 6.28 8.57
CA TYR A 259 -6.80 6.97 9.03
C TYR A 259 -6.51 8.32 9.67
N LEU A 260 -5.32 8.51 10.23
CA LEU A 260 -4.85 9.82 10.70
C LEU A 260 -4.72 10.80 9.53
N VAL A 261 -4.12 10.40 8.41
CA VAL A 261 -4.06 11.22 7.17
C VAL A 261 -5.46 11.59 6.70
N THR A 262 -6.35 10.59 6.60
CA THR A 262 -7.73 10.83 6.14
C THR A 262 -8.48 11.80 7.06
N TRP A 263 -8.42 11.59 8.36
CA TRP A 263 -9.06 12.48 9.34
C TRP A 263 -8.48 13.90 9.31
N LEU A 264 -7.16 14.04 9.31
CA LEU A 264 -6.51 15.36 9.28
C LEU A 264 -6.79 16.12 7.97
N ILE A 265 -6.92 15.44 6.84
CA ILE A 265 -7.37 16.03 5.58
C ILE A 265 -8.78 16.61 5.76
N VAL A 266 -9.73 15.86 6.34
CA VAL A 266 -11.09 16.33 6.62
C VAL A 266 -11.07 17.57 7.53
N VAL A 267 -10.33 17.51 8.64
CA VAL A 267 -10.18 18.63 9.59
C VAL A 267 -9.64 19.88 8.90
N LEU A 268 -8.59 19.72 8.10
CA LEU A 268 -7.91 20.85 7.46
C LEU A 268 -8.75 21.43 6.32
N GLN A 269 -9.41 20.60 5.52
CA GLN A 269 -10.30 21.04 4.47
C GLN A 269 -11.54 21.76 5.03
N ASN A 270 -12.09 21.31 6.18
CA ASN A 270 -13.15 22.02 6.91
C ASN A 270 -12.73 23.44 7.30
N ARG A 271 -11.48 23.61 7.75
CA ARG A 271 -10.95 24.95 8.10
C ARG A 271 -10.77 25.88 6.90
N ILE A 272 -10.44 25.30 5.73
CA ILE A 272 -10.22 26.08 4.50
C ILE A 272 -11.55 26.37 3.80
N CYS A 273 -12.44 25.36 3.65
CA CYS A 273 -13.70 25.45 2.92
C CYS A 273 -14.86 26.01 3.75
N ARG A 274 -14.73 26.07 5.08
CA ARG A 274 -15.71 26.64 6.02
C ARG A 274 -17.17 26.18 5.79
N PRO A 275 -17.46 24.87 5.84
CA PRO A 275 -18.81 24.35 5.53
C PRO A 275 -19.89 24.78 6.53
N GLY A 276 -19.54 25.36 7.65
CA GLY A 276 -20.39 25.67 8.78
C GLY A 276 -20.05 24.81 10.00
N PHE A 277 -20.57 25.21 11.18
CA PHE A 277 -20.19 24.55 12.44
C PHE A 277 -20.65 23.08 12.50
N LEU A 278 -21.93 22.82 12.20
CA LEU A 278 -22.52 21.49 12.37
C LEU A 278 -21.91 20.44 11.43
N PRO A 279 -21.79 20.66 10.09
CA PRO A 279 -21.14 19.70 9.21
C PRO A 279 -19.67 19.46 9.58
N ALA A 280 -18.94 20.51 9.98
CA ALA A 280 -17.56 20.38 10.40
C ALA A 280 -17.43 19.59 11.72
N ALA A 281 -18.28 19.83 12.70
CA ALA A 281 -18.26 19.12 13.97
C ALA A 281 -18.58 17.63 13.78
N ILE A 282 -19.62 17.30 12.99
CA ILE A 282 -20.00 15.91 12.71
C ILE A 282 -18.87 15.18 11.97
N SER A 283 -18.35 15.75 10.87
CA SER A 283 -17.33 15.06 10.08
C SER A 283 -16.02 14.89 10.85
N ASN A 284 -15.60 15.87 11.65
CA ASN A 284 -14.43 15.76 12.52
C ASN A 284 -14.65 14.70 13.62
N GLY A 285 -15.83 14.65 14.22
CA GLY A 285 -16.18 13.67 15.26
C GLY A 285 -16.22 12.24 14.71
N VAL A 286 -16.86 12.04 13.57
CA VAL A 286 -16.90 10.73 12.87
C VAL A 286 -15.49 10.27 12.52
N GLY A 287 -14.65 11.16 11.97
CA GLY A 287 -13.27 10.84 11.62
C GLY A 287 -12.42 10.48 12.85
N ALA A 288 -12.56 11.21 13.95
CA ALA A 288 -11.86 10.89 15.21
C ALA A 288 -12.32 9.54 15.78
N ALA A 289 -13.63 9.27 15.79
CA ALA A 289 -14.16 8.00 16.24
C ALA A 289 -13.69 6.84 15.38
N PHE A 290 -13.64 7.03 14.06
CA PHE A 290 -13.13 6.00 13.14
C PHE A 290 -11.64 5.76 13.32
N LEU A 291 -10.83 6.80 13.58
CA LEU A 291 -9.40 6.65 13.88
C LEU A 291 -9.18 5.81 15.14
N VAL A 292 -9.94 6.06 16.20
CA VAL A 292 -9.88 5.26 17.44
C VAL A 292 -10.32 3.82 17.17
N TYR A 293 -11.40 3.63 16.41
CA TYR A 293 -11.90 2.30 16.03
C TYR A 293 -10.84 1.50 15.24
N ALA A 294 -10.20 2.14 14.25
CA ALA A 294 -9.15 1.51 13.46
C ALA A 294 -7.91 1.17 14.28
N PHE A 295 -7.53 2.04 15.23
CA PHE A 295 -6.44 1.76 16.16
C PHE A 295 -6.72 0.55 17.05
N VAL A 296 -7.92 0.51 17.66
CA VAL A 296 -8.35 -0.64 18.49
C VAL A 296 -8.41 -1.92 17.67
N TYR A 297 -8.94 -1.84 16.43
CA TYR A 297 -8.97 -2.98 15.52
C TYR A 297 -7.55 -3.50 15.23
N GLY A 298 -6.60 -2.63 14.94
CA GLY A 298 -5.20 -2.99 14.71
C GLY A 298 -4.54 -3.64 15.93
N MET A 299 -4.86 -3.16 17.15
CA MET A 299 -4.38 -3.75 18.42
C MET A 299 -4.95 -5.14 18.67
N MET A 300 -6.13 -5.45 18.15
CA MET A 300 -6.80 -6.75 18.31
C MET A 300 -6.60 -7.69 17.13
N ALA A 301 -5.73 -7.34 16.17
CA ALA A 301 -5.62 -8.03 14.87
C ALA A 301 -5.39 -9.55 14.98
N SER A 302 -4.68 -10.00 16.02
CA SER A 302 -4.37 -11.43 16.26
C SER A 302 -5.56 -12.27 16.79
N HIS A 303 -6.69 -11.66 17.12
CA HIS A 303 -7.82 -12.36 17.77
C HIS A 303 -9.17 -12.08 17.11
N LEU A 304 -9.16 -11.60 15.85
CA LEU A 304 -10.37 -11.18 15.17
C LEU A 304 -11.15 -12.36 14.58
N SER A 305 -12.44 -12.41 14.85
CA SER A 305 -13.34 -13.31 14.13
C SER A 305 -13.56 -12.88 12.69
N LEU A 306 -13.91 -13.80 11.79
CA LEU A 306 -14.26 -13.49 10.40
C LEU A 306 -15.36 -12.44 10.29
N GLY A 307 -16.36 -12.47 11.21
CA GLY A 307 -17.40 -11.47 11.27
C GLY A 307 -16.86 -10.07 11.57
N ALA A 308 -15.93 -9.95 12.52
CA ALA A 308 -15.27 -8.67 12.85
C ALA A 308 -14.43 -8.14 11.68
N ILE A 309 -13.71 -9.00 10.96
CA ILE A 309 -12.91 -8.64 9.79
C ILE A 309 -13.82 -8.10 8.67
N ARG A 310 -14.93 -8.79 8.36
CA ARG A 310 -15.91 -8.37 7.35
C ARG A 310 -16.59 -7.06 7.74
N PHE A 311 -16.97 -6.91 9.01
CA PHE A 311 -17.56 -5.69 9.53
C PHE A 311 -16.60 -4.50 9.43
N PHE A 312 -15.32 -4.69 9.79
CA PHE A 312 -14.32 -3.64 9.64
C PHE A 312 -14.14 -3.24 8.17
N SER A 313 -14.01 -4.22 7.26
CA SER A 313 -13.89 -3.95 5.82
C SER A 313 -15.08 -3.15 5.26
N ALA A 314 -16.31 -3.50 5.65
CA ALA A 314 -17.51 -2.76 5.27
C ALA A 314 -17.51 -1.33 5.86
N SER A 315 -17.11 -1.18 7.13
CA SER A 315 -17.00 0.12 7.81
C SER A 315 -15.96 1.01 7.14
N VAL A 316 -14.79 0.47 6.76
CA VAL A 316 -13.77 1.17 5.99
C VAL A 316 -14.31 1.68 4.66
N PHE A 317 -15.03 0.82 3.94
CA PHE A 317 -15.66 1.21 2.68
C PHE A 317 -16.62 2.39 2.86
N CYS A 318 -17.56 2.28 3.81
CA CYS A 318 -18.53 3.33 4.09
C CYS A 318 -17.83 4.64 4.51
N TYR A 319 -16.81 4.55 5.36
CA TYR A 319 -16.07 5.73 5.83
C TYR A 319 -15.31 6.42 4.69
N LYS A 320 -14.60 5.65 3.85
CA LYS A 320 -13.88 6.20 2.68
C LYS A 320 -14.85 6.84 1.68
N ALA A 321 -15.97 6.17 1.36
CA ALA A 321 -16.99 6.69 0.46
C ALA A 321 -17.61 8.00 0.98
N ALA A 322 -18.03 8.00 2.25
CA ALA A 322 -18.59 9.18 2.89
C ALA A 322 -17.58 10.34 2.95
N SER A 323 -16.31 10.06 3.26
CA SER A 323 -15.26 11.06 3.29
C SER A 323 -14.99 11.66 1.91
N ALA A 324 -14.87 10.83 0.87
CA ALA A 324 -14.64 11.30 -0.51
C ALA A 324 -15.78 12.20 -0.99
N LEU A 325 -17.04 11.76 -0.78
CA LEU A 325 -18.22 12.53 -1.14
C LEU A 325 -18.30 13.85 -0.35
N TYR A 326 -18.06 13.80 0.96
CA TYR A 326 -18.08 14.98 1.82
C TYR A 326 -17.02 16.00 1.38
N LEU A 327 -15.77 15.59 1.16
CA LEU A 327 -14.68 16.46 0.73
C LEU A 327 -15.01 17.12 -0.62
N LEU A 328 -15.63 16.39 -1.55
CA LEU A 328 -16.06 16.94 -2.83
C LEU A 328 -17.17 17.98 -2.65
N ILE A 329 -18.20 17.67 -1.87
CA ILE A 329 -19.34 18.58 -1.63
C ILE A 329 -18.86 19.88 -1.01
N ILE A 330 -18.06 19.84 0.05
CA ILE A 330 -17.61 21.08 0.72
C ILE A 330 -16.67 21.91 -0.18
N ALA A 331 -15.91 21.27 -1.06
CA ALA A 331 -15.09 21.97 -2.03
C ALA A 331 -15.93 22.70 -3.10
N VAL A 332 -17.01 22.06 -3.59
CA VAL A 332 -17.99 22.70 -4.50
C VAL A 332 -18.66 23.88 -3.83
N LEU A 333 -19.13 23.72 -2.60
CA LEU A 333 -19.77 24.79 -1.84
C LEU A 333 -18.82 25.96 -1.58
N ALA A 334 -17.53 25.68 -1.33
CA ALA A 334 -16.52 26.71 -1.15
C ALA A 334 -16.28 27.53 -2.45
N ILE A 335 -16.31 26.89 -3.62
CA ILE A 335 -16.24 27.58 -4.91
C ILE A 335 -17.45 28.52 -5.08
N HIS A 336 -18.67 28.04 -4.82
CA HIS A 336 -19.89 28.84 -4.94
C HIS A 336 -19.91 30.05 -3.98
N ARG A 337 -19.28 29.94 -2.82
CA ARG A 337 -19.14 31.04 -1.86
C ARG A 337 -18.01 32.01 -2.21
N GLY A 338 -17.24 31.75 -3.27
CA GLY A 338 -16.11 32.57 -3.68
C GLY A 338 -14.91 32.51 -2.73
N GLU A 339 -14.78 31.41 -1.94
CA GLU A 339 -13.65 31.25 -1.02
C GLU A 339 -12.33 31.21 -1.81
N LYS A 340 -11.39 32.04 -1.37
CA LYS A 340 -10.05 32.08 -1.96
C LYS A 340 -9.41 30.69 -1.89
N ARG A 341 -8.84 30.22 -3.02
CA ARG A 341 -8.07 28.96 -3.09
C ARG A 341 -8.90 27.66 -3.02
N SER A 342 -10.23 27.73 -3.15
CA SER A 342 -11.08 26.53 -3.21
C SER A 342 -10.90 25.70 -4.49
N ARG A 343 -10.50 26.32 -5.62
CA ARG A 343 -10.33 25.64 -6.91
C ARG A 343 -9.31 24.50 -6.89
N PRO A 344 -8.04 24.67 -6.40
CA PRO A 344 -7.08 23.56 -6.32
C PRO A 344 -7.59 22.41 -5.46
N ILE A 345 -8.25 22.73 -4.33
CA ILE A 345 -8.82 21.74 -3.41
C ILE A 345 -9.97 20.97 -4.08
N PHE A 346 -10.82 21.66 -4.84
CA PHE A 346 -11.88 20.99 -5.60
C PHE A 346 -11.31 20.01 -6.64
N TYR A 347 -10.29 20.42 -7.40
CA TYR A 347 -9.67 19.54 -8.39
C TYR A 347 -9.06 18.29 -7.73
N ALA A 348 -8.40 18.48 -6.60
CA ALA A 348 -7.82 17.38 -5.86
C ALA A 348 -8.89 16.47 -5.22
N ALA A 349 -9.97 17.02 -4.66
CA ALA A 349 -11.08 16.25 -4.14
C ALA A 349 -11.80 15.44 -5.23
N ALA A 350 -11.98 16.03 -6.42
CA ALA A 350 -12.53 15.33 -7.57
C ALA A 350 -11.61 14.18 -8.03
N ALA A 351 -10.30 14.40 -8.08
CA ALA A 351 -9.33 13.35 -8.41
C ALA A 351 -9.32 12.21 -7.37
N ALA A 352 -9.40 12.54 -6.07
CA ALA A 352 -9.48 11.54 -5.00
C ALA A 352 -10.80 10.75 -5.04
N THR A 353 -11.91 11.40 -5.40
CA THR A 353 -13.19 10.71 -5.61
C THR A 353 -13.09 9.75 -6.80
N CYS A 354 -12.44 10.15 -7.90
CA CYS A 354 -12.17 9.27 -9.04
C CYS A 354 -11.26 8.09 -8.61
N ALA A 355 -10.23 8.33 -7.79
CA ALA A 355 -9.39 7.28 -7.23
C ALA A 355 -10.21 6.23 -6.49
N PHE A 356 -11.09 6.66 -5.59
CA PHE A 356 -11.97 5.75 -4.84
C PHE A 356 -12.94 4.98 -5.74
N ILE A 357 -13.51 5.62 -6.75
CA ILE A 357 -14.42 4.98 -7.71
C ILE A 357 -13.69 3.90 -8.49
N TRP A 358 -12.52 4.19 -9.06
CA TRP A 358 -11.74 3.23 -9.83
C TRP A 358 -11.19 2.09 -8.98
N ASP A 359 -10.80 2.35 -7.72
CA ASP A 359 -10.43 1.32 -6.75
C ASP A 359 -11.54 0.28 -6.52
N ARG A 360 -12.79 0.66 -6.78
CA ARG A 360 -13.96 -0.20 -6.61
C ARG A 360 -14.46 -0.85 -7.88
N LEU A 361 -14.34 -0.18 -9.01
CA LEU A 361 -14.83 -0.67 -10.30
C LEU A 361 -13.84 -1.61 -10.98
N LEU A 362 -12.55 -1.41 -10.76
CA LEU A 362 -11.52 -2.26 -11.34
C LEU A 362 -11.34 -3.53 -10.50
N PRO A 363 -11.07 -4.67 -11.14
CA PRO A 363 -10.72 -5.89 -10.42
C PRO A 363 -9.38 -5.70 -9.67
N VAL A 364 -8.84 -6.78 -9.14
CA VAL A 364 -7.66 -6.77 -8.28
C VAL A 364 -6.55 -5.86 -8.83
N TYR A 365 -6.11 -4.90 -8.01
CA TYR A 365 -5.00 -4.00 -8.30
C TYR A 365 -3.96 -4.09 -7.20
N GLU A 366 -2.72 -4.31 -7.60
CA GLU A 366 -1.55 -4.17 -6.73
C GLU A 366 -0.43 -3.48 -7.51
N PRO A 367 0.06 -2.32 -7.03
CA PRO A 367 1.06 -1.56 -7.76
C PRO A 367 2.40 -2.28 -7.81
N VAL A 368 3.05 -2.23 -8.97
CA VAL A 368 4.46 -2.62 -9.11
C VAL A 368 5.34 -1.59 -8.43
N ILE A 369 5.05 -0.30 -8.66
CA ILE A 369 5.77 0.85 -8.10
C ILE A 369 4.74 1.86 -7.59
N GLY A 370 5.01 2.47 -6.44
CA GLY A 370 4.14 3.49 -5.86
C GLY A 370 3.02 2.91 -5.00
N GLY A 371 1.97 3.67 -4.82
CA GLY A 371 0.89 3.38 -3.90
C GLY A 371 -0.42 2.95 -4.59
N TRP A 372 -1.39 2.60 -3.77
CA TRP A 372 -2.76 2.28 -4.17
C TRP A 372 -3.51 3.53 -4.67
N PHE A 373 -4.59 3.35 -5.40
CA PHE A 373 -5.37 4.48 -5.96
C PHE A 373 -5.80 5.49 -4.90
N VAL A 374 -6.28 5.02 -3.75
CA VAL A 374 -6.72 5.88 -2.64
C VAL A 374 -5.56 6.65 -2.01
N GLU A 375 -4.36 6.09 -1.99
CA GLU A 375 -3.15 6.78 -1.54
C GLU A 375 -2.77 7.92 -2.48
N TRP A 376 -2.81 7.69 -3.80
CA TRP A 376 -2.65 8.74 -4.80
C TRP A 376 -3.70 9.85 -4.65
N GLY A 377 -4.97 9.48 -4.39
CA GLY A 377 -6.04 10.43 -4.11
C GLY A 377 -5.74 11.29 -2.87
N SER A 378 -5.28 10.67 -1.80
CA SER A 378 -4.87 11.37 -0.56
C SER A 378 -3.67 12.29 -0.79
N PHE A 379 -2.70 11.84 -1.58
CA PHE A 379 -1.55 12.65 -1.99
C PHE A 379 -1.97 13.90 -2.79
N PHE A 380 -2.90 13.78 -3.74
CA PHE A 380 -3.38 14.93 -4.51
C PHE A 380 -4.07 15.98 -3.62
N ILE A 381 -4.88 15.53 -2.66
CA ILE A 381 -5.51 16.45 -1.70
C ILE A 381 -4.46 17.11 -0.82
N ALA A 382 -3.52 16.35 -0.26
CA ALA A 382 -2.45 16.88 0.57
C ALA A 382 -1.59 17.88 -0.20
N ALA A 383 -1.24 17.61 -1.45
CA ALA A 383 -0.48 18.49 -2.32
C ALA A 383 -1.24 19.81 -2.60
N ALA A 384 -2.55 19.76 -2.89
CA ALA A 384 -3.38 20.95 -3.12
C ALA A 384 -3.53 21.82 -1.86
N ILE A 385 -3.70 21.19 -0.70
CA ILE A 385 -3.72 21.88 0.59
C ILE A 385 -2.35 22.51 0.87
N GLY A 386 -1.27 21.75 0.70
CA GLY A 386 0.11 22.23 0.89
C GLY A 386 0.42 23.43 0.01
N TYR A 387 0.05 23.37 -1.28
CA TYR A 387 0.16 24.49 -2.20
C TYR A 387 -0.60 25.73 -1.71
N SER A 388 -1.83 25.55 -1.24
CA SER A 388 -2.64 26.65 -0.74
C SER A 388 -2.03 27.31 0.50
N LEU A 389 -1.52 26.51 1.44
CA LEU A 389 -0.87 26.99 2.65
C LEU A 389 0.49 27.64 2.37
N TRP A 390 1.26 27.06 1.44
CA TRP A 390 2.53 27.65 1.02
C TRP A 390 2.36 29.03 0.43
N ARG A 391 1.34 29.25 -0.38
CA ARG A 391 1.01 30.59 -0.89
C ARG A 391 0.69 31.56 0.24
N ASP A 392 -0.03 31.14 1.30
CA ASP A 392 -0.28 31.99 2.47
C ASP A 392 1.01 32.38 3.19
N VAL A 393 1.95 31.43 3.29
CA VAL A 393 3.27 31.68 3.89
C VAL A 393 4.06 32.70 3.08
N VAL A 394 4.14 32.51 1.76
CA VAL A 394 4.90 33.39 0.86
C VAL A 394 4.31 34.81 0.83
N GLU A 395 2.98 34.94 0.69
CA GLU A 395 2.30 36.23 0.70
C GLU A 395 2.47 36.93 2.07
N GLY A 396 2.36 36.22 3.17
CA GLY A 396 2.57 36.76 4.51
C GLY A 396 4.01 37.22 4.78
N TYR A 397 4.98 36.45 4.23
CA TYR A 397 6.40 36.81 4.35
C TYR A 397 6.75 38.05 3.51
N GLY A 398 6.25 38.12 2.27
CA GLY A 398 6.41 39.27 1.40
C GLY A 398 5.87 40.57 2.04
N ASN A 399 4.65 40.51 2.56
CA ASN A 399 4.05 41.66 3.23
C ASN A 399 4.84 42.08 4.49
N SER A 400 5.43 41.14 5.24
CA SER A 400 6.24 41.47 6.41
C SER A 400 7.56 42.14 6.06
N LEU A 401 8.17 41.79 4.95
CA LEU A 401 9.39 42.44 4.46
C LEU A 401 9.12 43.90 3.99
N ILE A 402 8.03 44.09 3.25
CA ILE A 402 7.61 45.42 2.80
C ILE A 402 7.37 46.33 4.02
N PHE A 403 6.67 45.85 5.04
CA PHE A 403 6.40 46.59 6.26
C PHE A 403 7.67 46.91 7.08
N GLN A 404 8.67 46.05 7.03
CA GLN A 404 9.98 46.31 7.67
C GLN A 404 10.79 47.37 6.88
N GLU A 405 10.72 47.37 5.56
CA GLU A 405 11.39 48.39 4.74
C GLU A 405 10.73 49.75 4.91
N GLU A 406 9.41 49.86 4.87
CA GLU A 406 8.67 51.10 5.15
C GLU A 406 9.01 51.64 6.54
N ARG A 407 9.06 50.80 7.56
CA ARG A 407 9.44 51.19 8.93
C ARG A 407 10.87 51.73 9.03
N LYS A 408 11.81 51.13 8.27
CA LYS A 408 13.20 51.62 8.19
C LYS A 408 13.30 52.95 7.48
N GLN A 409 12.45 53.21 6.47
CA GLN A 409 12.42 54.51 5.77
C GLN A 409 11.86 55.62 6.68
N VAL A 410 10.79 55.33 7.43
CA VAL A 410 10.20 56.28 8.36
C VAL A 410 11.15 56.63 9.55
N ILE A 411 11.99 55.70 9.98
CA ILE A 411 12.98 55.93 11.03
C ILE A 411 14.20 56.74 10.52
N ARG A 412 14.43 56.75 9.20
CA ARG A 412 15.54 57.51 8.57
C ARG A 412 15.16 58.92 8.16
N GLN A 413 13.87 59.30 8.18
CA GLN A 413 13.34 60.64 8.07
C GLN A 413 13.22 61.29 9.48
#